data_2ec4b5df5ff5ee5d58c2f11431d30777
#
_entry.id   2ec4b5df5ff5ee5d58c2f11431d30777
#
_cell.length_a   1.000
_cell.length_b   1.000
_cell.length_c   1.000
_cell.angle_alpha   90.00
_cell.angle_beta   90.00
_cell.angle_gamma   90.00
#
_symmetry.space_group_name_H-M   'P 1'
#
loop_
_entity.id
_entity.type
_entity.pdbx_description
1 polymer ?
#
loop_
_entity_poly.entity_id
_entity_poly.type
_entity_poly.pdbx_seq_one_letter_code
_entity_poly.pdbx_strand_id
1 'polypeptide(L)'
;MAISTKPPSGMRDFLPAELARRRYVIETIQQTYEKYGFVPVETPSIENLSTLLGKYGDEGDQLLFRILHRRDKLARALETPEVGEKDLADLGLRYDLTVPLARLIANNPELPKFFKRYQIQPVWRADRPGRGRFREFWQCDVDITGSKSLIAEAEVCSAVSEVLLNLGFSNFEIHLNHRQLLKCLIKAAGIALENEALTLVAVDKLDKIGIEGVEKELEQRGISAAQSRALLELIQRPCGLDEANELRRLKQALSDNEEAITAIAQLEALTGLLDSSKAAGHYSIDASLARGLGYYTGPIFEIRSSDFSGSLGGGGRYDGLIGMFKGSEIPAVGFSIGFERLLLVLEEKGLFG
;
A
#
# COMPACT_ATOMS: atom_id res chain seq x y z
N MET A 1 -22.07 -32.02 19.83
CA MET A 1 -20.81 -31.68 19.15
C MET A 1 -19.98 -30.84 20.12
N ALA A 2 -18.69 -31.10 20.24
CA ALA A 2 -17.81 -30.27 21.07
C ALA A 2 -17.66 -28.89 20.41
N ILE A 3 -17.75 -27.83 21.21
CA ILE A 3 -17.55 -26.44 20.75
C ILE A 3 -16.05 -26.27 20.47
N SER A 4 -15.70 -25.72 19.30
CA SER A 4 -14.30 -25.40 18.96
C SER A 4 -13.75 -24.33 19.92
N THR A 5 -12.55 -24.57 20.44
CA THR A 5 -11.82 -23.60 21.26
C THR A 5 -10.81 -22.79 20.44
N LYS A 6 -10.69 -23.04 19.12
CA LYS A 6 -9.78 -22.33 18.24
C LYS A 6 -10.44 -21.06 17.70
N PRO A 7 -9.72 -19.95 17.58
CA PRO A 7 -10.22 -18.76 16.91
C PRO A 7 -10.52 -19.04 15.42
N PRO A 8 -11.28 -18.18 14.73
CA PRO A 8 -11.52 -18.30 13.31
C PRO A 8 -10.22 -18.37 12.51
N SER A 9 -10.26 -19.07 11.36
CA SER A 9 -9.08 -19.22 10.50
C SER A 9 -8.51 -17.85 10.09
N GLY A 10 -7.21 -17.67 10.29
CA GLY A 10 -6.50 -16.42 9.98
C GLY A 10 -6.66 -15.32 11.03
N MET A 11 -7.29 -15.61 12.18
CA MET A 11 -7.37 -14.75 13.35
C MET A 11 -6.63 -15.39 14.53
N ARG A 12 -6.23 -14.60 15.54
CA ARG A 12 -5.38 -15.07 16.63
C ARG A 12 -5.80 -14.48 17.96
N ASP A 13 -5.60 -15.25 19.02
CA ASP A 13 -5.54 -14.76 20.39
C ASP A 13 -4.09 -14.33 20.69
N PHE A 14 -3.92 -13.32 21.52
CA PHE A 14 -2.61 -12.81 21.92
C PHE A 14 -2.45 -12.96 23.45
N LEU A 15 -1.45 -13.71 23.87
CA LEU A 15 -1.14 -13.92 25.27
C LEU A 15 -0.31 -12.75 25.84
N PRO A 16 -0.20 -12.63 27.18
CA PRO A 16 0.44 -11.46 27.83
C PRO A 16 1.84 -11.12 27.32
N ALA A 17 2.69 -12.12 27.07
CA ALA A 17 4.04 -11.89 26.56
C ALA A 17 4.05 -11.34 25.12
N GLU A 18 3.17 -11.84 24.25
CA GLU A 18 3.00 -11.30 22.88
C GLU A 18 2.44 -9.88 22.93
N LEU A 19 1.45 -9.63 23.79
CA LEU A 19 0.89 -8.28 23.96
C LEU A 19 1.93 -7.28 24.45
N ALA A 20 2.86 -7.68 25.33
CA ALA A 20 3.93 -6.82 25.80
C ALA A 20 4.84 -6.39 24.63
N ARG A 21 5.25 -7.33 23.76
CA ARG A 21 6.03 -7.03 22.55
C ARG A 21 5.26 -6.14 21.57
N ARG A 22 4.00 -6.43 21.33
CA ARG A 22 3.13 -5.63 20.46
C ARG A 22 3.02 -4.18 20.97
N ARG A 23 2.80 -3.98 22.25
CA ARG A 23 2.72 -2.65 22.89
C ARG A 23 4.02 -1.88 22.74
N TYR A 24 5.15 -2.51 23.00
CA TYR A 24 6.47 -1.88 22.81
C TYR A 24 6.63 -1.34 21.37
N VAL A 25 6.30 -2.13 20.37
CA VAL A 25 6.38 -1.68 18.95
C VAL A 25 5.39 -0.55 18.67
N ILE A 26 4.14 -0.67 19.16
CA ILE A 26 3.13 0.38 18.97
C ILE A 26 3.58 1.69 19.62
N GLU A 27 4.08 1.65 20.84
CA GLU A 27 4.58 2.83 21.57
C GLU A 27 5.76 3.47 20.84
N THR A 28 6.68 2.68 20.32
CA THR A 28 7.81 3.18 19.52
C THR A 28 7.34 3.88 18.25
N ILE A 29 6.35 3.32 17.56
CA ILE A 29 5.76 3.93 16.35
C ILE A 29 5.06 5.25 16.72
N GLN A 30 4.23 5.26 17.76
CA GLN A 30 3.50 6.45 18.21
C GLN A 30 4.44 7.58 18.57
N GLN A 31 5.43 7.32 19.45
CA GLN A 31 6.40 8.32 19.86
C GLN A 31 7.19 8.90 18.67
N THR A 32 7.54 8.04 17.70
CA THR A 32 8.25 8.50 16.51
C THR A 32 7.34 9.39 15.67
N TYR A 33 6.10 8.98 15.38
CA TYR A 33 5.18 9.77 14.56
C TYR A 33 4.80 11.10 15.23
N GLU A 34 4.57 11.11 16.55
CA GLU A 34 4.29 12.33 17.31
C GLU A 34 5.46 13.33 17.28
N LYS A 35 6.72 12.84 17.29
CA LYS A 35 7.92 13.68 17.12
C LYS A 35 7.92 14.41 15.77
N TYR A 36 7.36 13.81 14.70
CA TYR A 36 7.16 14.47 13.41
C TYR A 36 5.91 15.37 13.37
N GLY A 37 5.16 15.47 14.46
CA GLY A 37 3.95 16.28 14.56
C GLY A 37 2.71 15.63 13.95
N PHE A 38 2.70 14.31 13.75
CA PHE A 38 1.49 13.58 13.41
C PHE A 38 0.60 13.43 14.64
N VAL A 39 -0.71 13.54 14.46
CA VAL A 39 -1.70 13.38 15.52
C VAL A 39 -2.48 12.07 15.37
N PRO A 40 -2.90 11.43 16.48
CA PRO A 40 -3.65 10.20 16.41
C PRO A 40 -5.06 10.40 15.85
N VAL A 41 -5.51 9.44 15.04
CA VAL A 41 -6.88 9.35 14.53
C VAL A 41 -7.37 7.91 14.65
N GLU A 42 -8.65 7.73 14.95
CA GLU A 42 -9.34 6.44 14.88
C GLU A 42 -10.60 6.54 14.05
N THR A 43 -10.92 5.46 13.35
CA THR A 43 -12.15 5.31 12.57
C THR A 43 -12.89 4.04 13.00
N PRO A 44 -14.22 3.93 12.77
CA PRO A 44 -14.97 2.72 13.08
C PRO A 44 -14.41 1.49 12.35
N SER A 45 -14.49 0.33 13.00
CA SER A 45 -14.13 -0.96 12.37
C SER A 45 -15.11 -1.38 11.29
N ILE A 46 -16.35 -0.90 11.38
CA ILE A 46 -17.44 -1.18 10.45
C ILE A 46 -17.71 0.07 9.63
N GLU A 47 -17.73 -0.09 8.31
CA GLU A 47 -18.02 0.97 7.34
C GLU A 47 -19.22 0.57 6.47
N ASN A 48 -19.87 1.55 5.84
CA ASN A 48 -20.84 1.28 4.80
C ASN A 48 -20.14 0.62 3.59
N LEU A 49 -20.74 -0.40 2.99
CA LEU A 49 -20.19 -1.02 1.79
C LEU A 49 -20.04 -0.04 0.62
N SER A 50 -20.92 0.96 0.52
CA SER A 50 -20.78 2.06 -0.45
C SER A 50 -19.51 2.90 -0.27
N THR A 51 -18.96 2.95 0.95
CA THR A 51 -17.65 3.58 1.23
C THR A 51 -16.50 2.71 0.74
N LEU A 52 -16.60 1.40 0.91
CA LEU A 52 -15.52 0.45 0.67
C LEU A 52 -15.45 -0.02 -0.80
N LEU A 53 -16.59 -0.36 -1.40
CA LEU A 53 -16.66 -0.94 -2.74
C LEU A 53 -16.16 0.01 -3.84
N GLY A 54 -15.49 -0.57 -4.84
CA GLY A 54 -14.96 0.15 -5.99
C GLY A 54 -13.72 1.00 -5.68
N LYS A 55 -13.08 0.82 -4.53
CA LYS A 55 -11.87 1.54 -4.13
C LYS A 55 -10.60 0.67 -4.23
N TYR A 56 -10.76 -0.64 -4.16
CA TYR A 56 -9.66 -1.60 -4.06
C TYR A 56 -9.44 -2.41 -5.34
N GLY A 57 -10.22 -2.14 -6.39
CA GLY A 57 -10.30 -2.99 -7.60
C GLY A 57 -11.10 -4.28 -7.35
N ASP A 58 -11.38 -5.02 -8.41
CA ASP A 58 -12.25 -6.21 -8.35
C ASP A 58 -11.74 -7.29 -7.38
N GLU A 59 -10.43 -7.52 -7.34
CA GLU A 59 -9.81 -8.49 -6.42
C GLU A 59 -9.97 -8.06 -4.96
N GLY A 60 -9.72 -6.78 -4.64
CA GLY A 60 -9.88 -6.25 -3.30
C GLY A 60 -11.32 -6.27 -2.82
N ASP A 61 -12.26 -5.95 -3.69
CA ASP A 61 -13.69 -5.97 -3.38
C ASP A 61 -14.21 -7.39 -3.02
N GLN A 62 -13.60 -8.44 -3.59
CA GLN A 62 -13.88 -9.83 -3.24
C GLN A 62 -13.35 -10.24 -1.86
N LEU A 63 -12.35 -9.53 -1.35
CA LEU A 63 -11.73 -9.81 -0.05
C LEU A 63 -12.39 -9.08 1.12
N LEU A 64 -13.45 -8.30 0.88
CA LEU A 64 -14.18 -7.59 1.92
C LEU A 64 -15.02 -8.55 2.78
N PHE A 65 -14.88 -8.46 4.10
CA PHE A 65 -15.82 -9.08 5.02
C PHE A 65 -17.11 -8.28 5.07
N ARG A 66 -18.22 -8.88 4.63
CA ARG A 66 -19.55 -8.27 4.62
C ARG A 66 -20.32 -8.66 5.87
N ILE A 67 -21.10 -7.71 6.39
CA ILE A 67 -21.96 -7.91 7.57
C ILE A 67 -23.40 -7.99 7.08
N LEU A 68 -24.03 -9.15 7.29
CA LEU A 68 -25.41 -9.39 6.88
C LEU A 68 -26.38 -8.42 7.57
N HIS A 69 -27.43 -8.08 6.88
CA HIS A 69 -28.59 -7.41 7.45
C HIS A 69 -29.11 -8.17 8.67
N ARG A 70 -29.88 -7.50 9.53
CA ARG A 70 -30.46 -8.10 10.73
C ARG A 70 -31.97 -8.14 10.64
N ARG A 71 -32.56 -9.16 11.28
CA ARG A 71 -34.00 -9.31 11.50
C ARG A 71 -34.83 -9.11 10.21
N ASP A 72 -35.82 -8.23 10.24
CA ASP A 72 -36.78 -8.03 9.15
C ASP A 72 -36.14 -7.56 7.84
N LYS A 73 -35.01 -6.85 7.90
CA LYS A 73 -34.28 -6.43 6.69
C LYS A 73 -33.67 -7.64 5.98
N LEU A 74 -33.07 -8.57 6.74
CA LEU A 74 -32.55 -9.81 6.19
C LEU A 74 -33.67 -10.70 5.67
N ALA A 75 -34.77 -10.87 6.42
CA ALA A 75 -35.93 -11.66 6.02
C ALA A 75 -36.48 -11.16 4.67
N ARG A 76 -36.72 -9.84 4.55
CA ARG A 76 -37.18 -9.24 3.28
C ARG A 76 -36.25 -9.42 2.14
N ALA A 77 -34.92 -9.30 2.38
CA ALA A 77 -33.93 -9.49 1.34
C ALA A 77 -33.95 -10.95 0.81
N LEU A 78 -34.13 -11.93 1.70
CA LEU A 78 -34.20 -13.35 1.34
C LEU A 78 -35.51 -13.73 0.60
N GLU A 79 -36.56 -12.94 0.71
CA GLU A 79 -37.81 -13.13 -0.04
C GLU A 79 -37.74 -12.60 -1.48
N THR A 80 -36.70 -11.81 -1.81
CA THR A 80 -36.49 -11.26 -3.16
C THR A 80 -36.06 -12.37 -4.12
N PRO A 81 -36.74 -12.56 -5.27
CA PRO A 81 -36.25 -13.48 -6.31
C PRO A 81 -34.84 -13.08 -6.77
N GLU A 82 -33.96 -14.06 -6.99
CA GLU A 82 -32.58 -13.86 -7.46
C GLU A 82 -31.72 -12.96 -6.54
N VAL A 83 -31.88 -13.11 -5.21
CA VAL A 83 -31.10 -12.39 -4.22
C VAL A 83 -29.58 -12.58 -4.40
N GLY A 84 -28.84 -11.49 -4.50
CA GLY A 84 -27.39 -11.49 -4.58
C GLY A 84 -26.70 -11.00 -3.29
N GLU A 85 -25.40 -11.12 -3.21
CA GLU A 85 -24.61 -10.63 -2.04
C GLU A 85 -24.88 -9.16 -1.71
N LYS A 86 -25.15 -8.33 -2.72
CA LYS A 86 -25.42 -6.88 -2.55
C LYS A 86 -26.72 -6.61 -1.80
N ASP A 87 -27.66 -7.54 -1.87
CA ASP A 87 -28.99 -7.43 -1.26
C ASP A 87 -28.97 -7.88 0.20
N LEU A 88 -27.96 -8.66 0.60
CA LEU A 88 -27.84 -9.28 1.91
C LEU A 88 -27.06 -8.44 2.92
N ALA A 89 -26.27 -7.46 2.46
CA ALA A 89 -25.35 -6.68 3.30
C ALA A 89 -25.22 -5.24 2.82
N ASP A 90 -25.17 -4.29 3.73
CA ASP A 90 -24.86 -2.87 3.46
C ASP A 90 -23.69 -2.35 4.30
N LEU A 91 -23.16 -3.19 5.17
CA LEU A 91 -22.02 -2.92 6.02
C LEU A 91 -20.90 -3.94 5.77
N GLY A 92 -19.66 -3.53 6.06
CA GLY A 92 -18.50 -4.41 6.00
C GLY A 92 -17.45 -4.02 7.03
N LEU A 93 -16.50 -4.92 7.28
CA LEU A 93 -15.29 -4.58 8.04
C LEU A 93 -14.34 -3.81 7.13
N ARG A 94 -13.70 -2.77 7.66
CA ARG A 94 -12.73 -1.97 6.91
C ARG A 94 -11.57 -2.83 6.41
N TYR A 95 -11.22 -2.65 5.14
CA TYR A 95 -10.17 -3.36 4.44
C TYR A 95 -8.78 -2.76 4.67
N ASP A 96 -8.74 -1.44 4.81
CA ASP A 96 -7.57 -0.61 5.11
C ASP A 96 -7.95 0.56 6.03
N LEU A 97 -6.99 1.44 6.32
CA LEU A 97 -7.23 2.65 7.10
C LEU A 97 -7.28 3.92 6.21
N THR A 98 -6.93 3.81 4.93
CA THR A 98 -6.84 4.95 3.99
C THR A 98 -8.20 5.36 3.45
N VAL A 99 -9.06 4.41 3.06
CA VAL A 99 -10.43 4.70 2.59
C VAL A 99 -11.29 5.29 3.72
N PRO A 100 -11.30 4.75 4.95
CA PRO A 100 -11.92 5.39 6.10
C PRO A 100 -11.40 6.80 6.41
N LEU A 101 -10.09 7.05 6.24
CA LEU A 101 -9.49 8.39 6.37
C LEU A 101 -10.08 9.35 5.33
N ALA A 102 -10.17 8.94 4.06
CA ALA A 102 -10.71 9.78 2.99
C ALA A 102 -12.16 10.21 3.30
N ARG A 103 -12.99 9.27 3.79
CA ARG A 103 -14.34 9.56 4.26
C ARG A 103 -14.33 10.52 5.47
N LEU A 104 -13.43 10.29 6.45
CA LEU A 104 -13.32 11.14 7.64
C LEU A 104 -13.02 12.59 7.26
N ILE A 105 -12.03 12.81 6.39
CA ILE A 105 -11.64 14.16 5.95
C ILE A 105 -12.78 14.84 5.19
N ALA A 106 -13.47 14.09 4.33
CA ALA A 106 -14.60 14.62 3.59
C ALA A 106 -15.77 15.06 4.50
N ASN A 107 -15.96 14.35 5.63
CA ASN A 107 -17.04 14.61 6.59
C ASN A 107 -16.70 15.66 7.65
N ASN A 108 -15.42 16.09 7.75
CA ASN A 108 -14.96 17.04 8.79
C ASN A 108 -14.25 18.23 8.13
N PRO A 109 -14.98 19.19 7.56
CA PRO A 109 -14.41 20.32 6.83
C PRO A 109 -13.63 21.31 7.72
N GLU A 110 -13.78 21.22 9.04
CA GLU A 110 -13.07 22.01 10.04
C GLU A 110 -11.63 21.52 10.29
N LEU A 111 -11.25 20.36 9.79
CA LEU A 111 -9.88 19.86 9.90
C LEU A 111 -8.90 20.84 9.21
N PRO A 112 -7.67 20.98 9.73
CA PRO A 112 -6.67 21.81 9.10
C PRO A 112 -6.49 21.47 7.63
N LYS A 113 -6.34 22.47 6.76
CA LYS A 113 -6.07 22.26 5.32
C LYS A 113 -4.84 21.37 5.10
N PHE A 114 -3.82 21.56 5.93
CA PHE A 114 -2.64 20.72 5.99
C PHE A 114 -2.74 19.86 7.26
N PHE A 115 -3.05 18.56 7.08
CA PHE A 115 -3.35 17.66 8.18
C PHE A 115 -2.42 16.46 8.15
N LYS A 116 -1.72 16.23 9.26
CA LYS A 116 -0.79 15.11 9.49
C LYS A 116 -1.39 14.19 10.54
N ARG A 117 -1.68 12.94 10.16
CA ARG A 117 -2.26 11.97 11.08
C ARG A 117 -1.48 10.67 11.10
N TYR A 118 -1.56 9.93 12.21
CA TYR A 118 -1.28 8.50 12.23
C TYR A 118 -2.48 7.72 12.76
N GLN A 119 -2.55 6.43 12.37
CA GLN A 119 -3.61 5.52 12.83
C GLN A 119 -3.05 4.12 12.95
N ILE A 120 -3.21 3.49 14.12
CA ILE A 120 -2.71 2.15 14.42
C ILE A 120 -3.90 1.32 14.89
N GLN A 121 -4.52 0.59 13.96
CA GLN A 121 -5.74 -0.16 14.22
C GLN A 121 -5.81 -1.45 13.38
N PRO A 122 -6.64 -2.44 13.78
CA PRO A 122 -6.84 -3.66 13.00
C PRO A 122 -7.66 -3.40 11.74
N VAL A 123 -7.38 -4.20 10.71
CA VAL A 123 -8.10 -4.28 9.43
C VAL A 123 -8.39 -5.74 9.08
N TRP A 124 -9.34 -5.97 8.18
CA TRP A 124 -9.82 -7.32 7.87
C TRP A 124 -9.82 -7.59 6.38
N ARG A 125 -9.17 -8.69 5.97
CA ARG A 125 -9.14 -9.15 4.59
C ARG A 125 -9.40 -10.65 4.54
N ALA A 126 -10.30 -11.10 3.67
CA ALA A 126 -10.62 -12.52 3.50
C ALA A 126 -9.52 -13.30 2.75
N ASP A 127 -8.28 -12.87 2.85
CA ASP A 127 -7.09 -13.48 2.27
C ASP A 127 -6.89 -14.94 2.74
N ARG A 128 -6.18 -15.72 1.93
CA ARG A 128 -5.70 -17.04 2.35
C ARG A 128 -4.59 -16.84 3.40
N PRO A 129 -4.75 -17.38 4.62
CA PRO A 129 -3.75 -17.22 5.68
C PRO A 129 -2.39 -17.87 5.30
N GLY A 130 -1.29 -17.23 5.76
CA GLY A 130 0.07 -17.70 5.54
C GLY A 130 1.05 -17.02 6.51
N ARG A 131 2.35 -17.26 6.34
CA ARG A 131 3.38 -16.63 7.18
C ARG A 131 3.30 -15.11 7.06
N GLY A 132 3.05 -14.41 8.17
CA GLY A 132 2.88 -12.96 8.21
C GLY A 132 1.64 -12.44 7.47
N ARG A 133 0.69 -13.32 7.08
CA ARG A 133 -0.57 -12.96 6.42
C ARG A 133 -1.75 -13.53 7.20
N PHE A 134 -2.56 -12.65 7.75
CA PHE A 134 -3.71 -12.96 8.58
C PHE A 134 -4.97 -12.30 8.00
N ARG A 135 -6.14 -12.77 8.40
CA ARG A 135 -7.43 -12.17 8.04
C ARG A 135 -7.80 -10.98 8.90
N GLU A 136 -7.27 -10.94 10.12
CA GLU A 136 -7.26 -9.79 11.01
C GLU A 136 -5.82 -9.43 11.34
N PHE A 137 -5.42 -8.21 11.02
CA PHE A 137 -4.06 -7.73 11.24
C PHE A 137 -4.04 -6.22 11.44
N TRP A 138 -2.98 -5.70 12.04
CA TRP A 138 -2.85 -4.27 12.31
C TRP A 138 -2.10 -3.57 11.18
N GLN A 139 -2.58 -2.38 10.83
CA GLN A 139 -1.86 -1.41 10.01
C GLN A 139 -1.41 -0.24 10.88
N CYS A 140 -0.22 0.26 10.61
CA CYS A 140 0.33 1.44 11.26
C CYS A 140 0.54 2.48 10.17
N ASP A 141 -0.50 3.26 9.93
CA ASP A 141 -0.56 4.24 8.86
C ASP A 141 -0.12 5.61 9.34
N VAL A 142 0.59 6.31 8.47
CA VAL A 142 0.97 7.71 8.61
C VAL A 142 0.63 8.44 7.31
N ASP A 143 -0.08 9.58 7.39
CA ASP A 143 -0.54 10.31 6.21
C ASP A 143 -0.42 11.83 6.39
N ILE A 144 -0.16 12.51 5.27
CA ILE A 144 -0.18 13.95 5.13
C ILE A 144 -1.17 14.32 4.04
N THR A 145 -2.13 15.17 4.34
CA THR A 145 -3.11 15.66 3.37
C THR A 145 -3.02 17.17 3.19
N GLY A 146 -3.46 17.66 2.02
CA GLY A 146 -3.52 19.09 1.71
C GLY A 146 -2.25 19.66 1.08
N SER A 147 -1.23 18.85 0.77
CA SER A 147 0.01 19.31 0.13
C SER A 147 0.36 18.51 -1.12
N LYS A 148 0.76 19.22 -2.19
CA LYS A 148 1.36 18.62 -3.41
C LYS A 148 2.90 18.62 -3.37
N SER A 149 3.51 19.15 -2.31
CA SER A 149 4.96 19.20 -2.17
C SER A 149 5.54 17.82 -1.88
N LEU A 150 6.63 17.46 -2.57
CA LEU A 150 7.40 16.22 -2.34
C LEU A 150 8.04 16.13 -0.94
N ILE A 151 8.06 17.24 -0.20
CA ILE A 151 8.46 17.25 1.23
C ILE A 151 7.54 16.31 2.02
N ALA A 152 6.25 16.21 1.64
CA ALA A 152 5.32 15.30 2.33
C ALA A 152 5.71 13.83 2.13
N GLU A 153 6.12 13.42 0.91
CA GLU A 153 6.66 12.09 0.62
C GLU A 153 7.93 11.82 1.43
N ALA A 154 8.86 12.77 1.39
CA ALA A 154 10.13 12.63 2.11
C ALA A 154 9.90 12.52 3.63
N GLU A 155 8.95 13.26 4.17
CA GLU A 155 8.63 13.24 5.60
C GLU A 155 8.00 11.90 6.03
N VAL A 156 7.04 11.34 5.27
CA VAL A 156 6.46 10.03 5.61
C VAL A 156 7.50 8.91 5.48
N CYS A 157 8.35 8.95 4.45
CA CYS A 157 9.45 7.98 4.31
C CYS A 157 10.48 8.11 5.45
N SER A 158 10.82 9.34 5.84
CA SER A 158 11.73 9.62 6.96
C SER A 158 11.16 9.11 8.28
N ALA A 159 9.89 9.39 8.58
CA ALA A 159 9.22 8.93 9.80
C ALA A 159 9.18 7.41 9.90
N VAL A 160 8.84 6.73 8.80
CA VAL A 160 8.82 5.26 8.71
C VAL A 160 10.23 4.68 8.89
N SER A 161 11.24 5.25 8.25
CA SER A 161 12.64 4.84 8.43
C SER A 161 13.09 4.99 9.87
N GLU A 162 12.77 6.12 10.53
CA GLU A 162 13.13 6.33 11.93
C GLU A 162 12.42 5.34 12.87
N VAL A 163 11.19 4.94 12.59
CA VAL A 163 10.51 3.85 13.32
C VAL A 163 11.32 2.57 13.24
N LEU A 164 11.72 2.14 12.05
CA LEU A 164 12.46 0.89 11.86
C LEU A 164 13.81 0.94 12.55
N LEU A 165 14.54 2.05 12.43
CA LEU A 165 15.83 2.26 13.10
C LEU A 165 15.68 2.26 14.63
N ASN A 166 14.66 2.90 15.19
CA ASN A 166 14.37 2.92 16.62
C ASN A 166 14.04 1.52 17.20
N LEU A 167 13.49 0.64 16.35
CA LEU A 167 13.25 -0.77 16.68
C LEU A 167 14.50 -1.65 16.49
N GLY A 168 15.65 -1.07 16.15
CA GLY A 168 16.90 -1.77 15.89
C GLY A 168 16.95 -2.50 14.55
N PHE A 169 16.00 -2.26 13.66
CA PHE A 169 15.92 -2.87 12.35
C PHE A 169 16.52 -1.94 11.30
N SER A 170 17.75 -2.20 10.86
CA SER A 170 18.50 -1.39 9.90
C SER A 170 18.62 -2.03 8.51
N ASN A 171 18.28 -3.33 8.39
CA ASN A 171 18.37 -4.06 7.11
C ASN A 171 17.07 -3.93 6.33
N PHE A 172 16.78 -2.73 5.83
CA PHE A 172 15.63 -2.46 4.99
C PHE A 172 15.98 -1.44 3.89
N GLU A 173 15.21 -1.48 2.82
CA GLU A 173 15.20 -0.47 1.76
C GLU A 173 13.76 -0.06 1.45
N ILE A 174 13.54 1.24 1.20
CA ILE A 174 12.31 1.78 0.64
C ILE A 174 12.48 1.82 -0.88
N HIS A 175 11.86 0.89 -1.58
CA HIS A 175 11.79 0.90 -3.03
C HIS A 175 10.84 2.00 -3.49
N LEU A 176 11.28 2.81 -4.44
CA LEU A 176 10.59 3.99 -4.95
C LEU A 176 10.28 3.82 -6.42
N ASN A 177 9.05 4.14 -6.80
CA ASN A 177 8.66 4.30 -8.20
C ASN A 177 7.62 5.43 -8.32
N HIS A 178 7.08 5.64 -9.51
CA HIS A 178 6.06 6.63 -9.77
C HIS A 178 4.96 6.05 -10.65
N ARG A 179 3.69 6.23 -10.25
CA ARG A 179 2.54 5.66 -10.98
C ARG A 179 2.48 6.10 -12.44
N GLN A 180 2.78 7.38 -12.72
CA GLN A 180 2.80 7.90 -14.09
C GLN A 180 3.98 7.32 -14.89
N LEU A 181 5.14 7.10 -14.27
CA LEU A 181 6.28 6.46 -14.94
C LEU A 181 5.94 5.05 -15.38
N LEU A 182 5.27 4.24 -14.53
CA LEU A 182 4.79 2.90 -14.91
C LEU A 182 3.90 2.93 -16.16
N LYS A 183 2.95 3.87 -16.23
CA LYS A 183 2.10 4.04 -17.43
C LYS A 183 2.92 4.36 -18.68
N CYS A 184 3.91 5.23 -18.54
CA CYS A 184 4.80 5.60 -19.64
C CYS A 184 5.66 4.42 -20.10
N LEU A 185 6.16 3.57 -19.19
CA LEU A 185 6.92 2.36 -19.50
C LEU A 185 6.06 1.33 -20.25
N ILE A 186 4.82 1.11 -19.79
CA ILE A 186 3.85 0.23 -20.47
C ILE A 186 3.57 0.73 -21.89
N LYS A 187 3.33 2.03 -22.05
CA LYS A 187 3.11 2.66 -23.36
C LYS A 187 4.34 2.56 -24.27
N ALA A 188 5.54 2.79 -23.73
CA ALA A 188 6.80 2.69 -24.49
C ALA A 188 7.07 1.26 -24.98
N ALA A 189 6.62 0.24 -24.23
CA ALA A 189 6.65 -1.16 -24.66
C ALA A 189 5.59 -1.49 -25.74
N GLY A 190 4.80 -0.52 -26.20
CA GLY A 190 3.75 -0.72 -27.19
C GLY A 190 2.48 -1.40 -26.66
N ILE A 191 2.31 -1.47 -25.32
CA ILE A 191 1.12 -2.07 -24.68
C ILE A 191 0.04 -0.99 -24.59
N ALA A 192 -1.18 -1.33 -25.04
CA ALA A 192 -2.32 -0.43 -24.96
C ALA A 192 -2.73 -0.13 -23.51
N LEU A 193 -3.13 1.12 -23.21
CA LEU A 193 -3.48 1.55 -21.87
C LEU A 193 -4.68 0.82 -21.26
N GLU A 194 -5.57 0.27 -22.07
CA GLU A 194 -6.67 -0.60 -21.63
C GLU A 194 -6.15 -1.87 -20.94
N ASN A 195 -4.93 -2.29 -21.25
CA ASN A 195 -4.24 -3.42 -20.66
C ASN A 195 -3.34 -3.04 -19.46
N GLU A 196 -3.33 -1.77 -19.02
CA GLU A 196 -2.50 -1.29 -17.91
C GLU A 196 -2.71 -2.11 -16.65
N ALA A 197 -3.95 -2.24 -16.19
CA ALA A 197 -4.27 -2.92 -14.94
C ALA A 197 -3.79 -4.38 -14.92
N LEU A 198 -4.08 -5.13 -16.00
CA LEU A 198 -3.65 -6.52 -16.09
C LEU A 198 -2.14 -6.68 -16.24
N THR A 199 -1.48 -5.71 -16.90
CA THR A 199 -0.01 -5.68 -17.02
C THR A 199 0.65 -5.47 -15.66
N LEU A 200 0.15 -4.51 -14.88
CA LEU A 200 0.67 -4.23 -13.54
C LEU A 200 0.48 -5.41 -12.57
N VAL A 201 -0.65 -6.13 -12.66
CA VAL A 201 -0.87 -7.36 -11.88
C VAL A 201 0.14 -8.45 -12.22
N ALA A 202 0.56 -8.56 -13.48
CA ALA A 202 1.60 -9.51 -13.87
C ALA A 202 2.99 -9.07 -13.40
N VAL A 203 3.34 -7.79 -13.58
CA VAL A 203 4.62 -7.21 -13.14
C VAL A 203 4.80 -7.27 -11.62
N ASP A 204 3.72 -7.08 -10.82
CA ASP A 204 3.77 -7.22 -9.34
C ASP A 204 4.20 -8.62 -8.86
N LYS A 205 4.15 -9.59 -9.75
CA LYS A 205 4.60 -10.96 -9.45
C LYS A 205 6.07 -11.22 -9.81
N LEU A 206 6.79 -10.23 -10.35
CA LEU A 206 8.15 -10.41 -10.86
C LEU A 206 9.09 -11.04 -9.82
N ASP A 207 9.05 -10.58 -8.58
CA ASP A 207 9.85 -11.12 -7.47
C ASP A 207 9.52 -12.59 -7.11
N LYS A 208 8.32 -13.06 -7.47
CA LYS A 208 7.81 -14.40 -7.09
C LYS A 208 8.01 -15.43 -8.19
N ILE A 209 7.76 -15.04 -9.45
CA ILE A 209 7.73 -15.96 -10.59
C ILE A 209 8.85 -15.72 -11.59
N GLY A 210 9.66 -14.65 -11.39
CA GLY A 210 10.77 -14.28 -12.26
C GLY A 210 10.34 -13.76 -13.64
N ILE A 211 11.30 -13.39 -14.46
CA ILE A 211 11.10 -12.79 -15.79
C ILE A 211 10.29 -13.72 -16.70
N GLU A 212 10.70 -14.99 -16.79
CA GLU A 212 10.02 -15.97 -17.65
C GLU A 212 8.56 -16.23 -17.22
N GLY A 213 8.31 -16.19 -15.90
CA GLY A 213 6.95 -16.34 -15.36
C GLY A 213 6.05 -15.17 -15.70
N VAL A 214 6.58 -13.94 -15.59
CA VAL A 214 5.86 -12.72 -15.96
C VAL A 214 5.62 -12.65 -17.47
N GLU A 215 6.61 -13.00 -18.32
CA GLU A 215 6.46 -13.06 -19.78
C GLU A 215 5.30 -13.98 -20.16
N LYS A 216 5.28 -15.21 -19.62
CA LYS A 216 4.19 -16.17 -19.84
C LYS A 216 2.82 -15.66 -19.38
N GLU A 217 2.76 -15.02 -18.22
CA GLU A 217 1.50 -14.47 -17.69
C GLU A 217 0.98 -13.32 -18.56
N LEU A 218 1.86 -12.44 -19.05
CA LEU A 218 1.51 -11.37 -19.98
C LEU A 218 0.98 -11.91 -21.30
N GLU A 219 1.65 -12.94 -21.87
CA GLU A 219 1.20 -13.62 -23.10
C GLU A 219 -0.18 -14.25 -22.94
N GLN A 220 -0.44 -14.94 -21.81
CA GLN A 220 -1.75 -15.50 -21.49
C GLN A 220 -2.87 -14.44 -21.41
N ARG A 221 -2.50 -13.20 -21.12
CA ARG A 221 -3.42 -12.05 -21.05
C ARG A 221 -3.52 -11.27 -22.38
N GLY A 222 -2.91 -11.79 -23.46
CA GLY A 222 -3.01 -11.23 -24.81
C GLY A 222 -1.94 -10.18 -25.14
N ILE A 223 -0.91 -10.00 -24.29
CA ILE A 223 0.24 -9.15 -24.58
C ILE A 223 1.25 -9.97 -25.39
N SER A 224 1.72 -9.45 -26.54
CA SER A 224 2.66 -10.17 -27.39
C SER A 224 4.03 -10.36 -26.71
N ALA A 225 4.76 -11.43 -27.05
CA ALA A 225 6.10 -11.70 -26.54
C ALA A 225 7.07 -10.52 -26.79
N ALA A 226 6.95 -9.81 -27.92
CA ALA A 226 7.78 -8.64 -28.22
C ALA A 226 7.49 -7.49 -27.23
N GLN A 227 6.23 -7.21 -26.92
CA GLN A 227 5.82 -6.18 -25.98
C GLN A 227 6.22 -6.56 -24.54
N SER A 228 6.05 -7.81 -24.17
CA SER A 228 6.44 -8.33 -22.85
C SER A 228 7.94 -8.16 -22.60
N ARG A 229 8.79 -8.54 -23.57
CA ARG A 229 10.24 -8.36 -23.50
C ARG A 229 10.62 -6.89 -23.42
N ALA A 230 10.05 -6.05 -24.29
CA ALA A 230 10.33 -4.62 -24.27
C ALA A 230 9.99 -3.97 -22.92
N LEU A 231 8.89 -4.35 -22.30
CA LEU A 231 8.54 -3.88 -20.95
C LEU A 231 9.54 -4.38 -19.91
N LEU A 232 9.84 -5.68 -19.91
CA LEU A 232 10.77 -6.29 -18.95
C LEU A 232 12.17 -5.70 -19.04
N GLU A 233 12.68 -5.42 -20.25
CA GLU A 233 13.96 -4.72 -20.47
C GLU A 233 13.93 -3.29 -19.90
N LEU A 234 12.82 -2.56 -20.06
CA LEU A 234 12.69 -1.20 -19.54
C LEU A 234 12.66 -1.15 -18.01
N ILE A 235 11.92 -2.08 -17.36
CA ILE A 235 11.75 -2.07 -15.89
C ILE A 235 12.89 -2.75 -15.16
N GLN A 236 13.70 -3.58 -15.83
CA GLN A 236 14.81 -4.28 -15.21
C GLN A 236 16.01 -3.36 -15.02
N ARG A 237 16.39 -3.14 -13.77
CA ARG A 237 17.58 -2.36 -13.42
C ARG A 237 18.85 -3.20 -13.65
N PRO A 238 19.83 -2.72 -14.44
CA PRO A 238 21.12 -3.39 -14.57
C PRO A 238 21.87 -3.43 -13.24
N CYS A 239 22.58 -4.54 -12.98
CA CYS A 239 23.40 -4.68 -11.79
C CYS A 239 24.45 -3.57 -11.68
N GLY A 240 24.63 -3.03 -10.46
CA GLY A 240 25.68 -2.04 -10.16
C GLY A 240 25.36 -0.60 -10.53
N LEU A 241 24.16 -0.30 -11.03
CA LEU A 241 23.73 1.08 -11.19
C LEU A 241 23.33 1.68 -9.83
N ASP A 242 23.81 2.89 -9.53
CA ASP A 242 23.28 3.70 -8.45
C ASP A 242 21.95 4.36 -8.84
N GLU A 243 21.29 5.01 -7.89
CA GLU A 243 19.97 5.61 -8.06
C GLU A 243 19.96 6.71 -9.13
N ALA A 244 20.99 7.56 -9.14
CA ALA A 244 21.08 8.66 -10.11
C ALA A 244 21.30 8.14 -11.55
N ASN A 245 22.10 7.08 -11.70
CA ASN A 245 22.35 6.46 -12.99
C ASN A 245 21.11 5.70 -13.49
N GLU A 246 20.35 5.06 -12.60
CA GLU A 246 19.07 4.43 -12.98
C GLU A 246 18.05 5.46 -13.45
N LEU A 247 17.86 6.58 -12.73
CA LEU A 247 16.99 7.66 -13.19
C LEU A 247 17.43 8.26 -14.51
N ARG A 248 18.75 8.40 -14.74
CA ARG A 248 19.30 8.86 -16.03
C ARG A 248 19.02 7.86 -17.17
N ARG A 249 19.17 6.55 -16.92
CA ARG A 249 18.82 5.49 -17.88
C ARG A 249 17.36 5.56 -18.30
N LEU A 250 16.45 5.65 -17.33
CA LEU A 250 15.02 5.77 -17.57
C LEU A 250 14.68 7.05 -18.36
N LYS A 251 15.33 8.17 -18.02
CA LYS A 251 15.15 9.46 -18.68
C LYS A 251 15.61 9.42 -20.15
N GLN A 252 16.70 8.72 -20.45
CA GLN A 252 17.16 8.50 -21.81
C GLN A 252 16.23 7.60 -22.62
N ALA A 253 15.76 6.49 -22.01
CA ALA A 253 14.82 5.56 -22.65
C ALA A 253 13.45 6.17 -22.96
N LEU A 254 13.04 7.20 -22.24
CA LEU A 254 11.75 7.87 -22.34
C LEU A 254 11.87 9.35 -22.72
N SER A 255 12.96 9.74 -23.39
CA SER A 255 13.28 11.15 -23.68
C SER A 255 12.18 11.93 -24.43
N ASP A 256 11.42 11.26 -25.26
CA ASP A 256 10.35 11.86 -26.06
C ASP A 256 8.99 11.90 -25.33
N ASN A 257 8.95 11.52 -24.05
CA ASN A 257 7.73 11.46 -23.26
C ASN A 257 7.77 12.47 -22.10
N GLU A 258 7.12 13.62 -22.24
CA GLU A 258 7.09 14.70 -21.24
C GLU A 258 6.53 14.26 -19.88
N GLU A 259 5.53 13.38 -19.87
CA GLU A 259 4.95 12.86 -18.62
C GLU A 259 5.95 11.99 -17.87
N ALA A 260 6.72 11.16 -18.58
CA ALA A 260 7.78 10.34 -18.00
C ALA A 260 8.91 11.22 -17.45
N ILE A 261 9.34 12.25 -18.19
CA ILE A 261 10.37 13.20 -17.76
C ILE A 261 9.92 13.92 -16.48
N THR A 262 8.65 14.34 -16.42
CA THR A 262 8.09 14.97 -15.20
C THR A 262 8.08 14.01 -14.02
N ALA A 263 7.65 12.76 -14.20
CA ALA A 263 7.64 11.76 -13.14
C ALA A 263 9.06 11.43 -12.64
N ILE A 264 10.03 11.32 -13.55
CA ILE A 264 11.45 11.10 -13.22
C ILE A 264 12.02 12.30 -12.45
N ALA A 265 11.71 13.53 -12.86
CA ALA A 265 12.15 14.73 -12.15
C ALA A 265 11.58 14.80 -10.73
N GLN A 266 10.36 14.30 -10.50
CA GLN A 266 9.80 14.16 -9.14
C GLN A 266 10.58 13.11 -8.32
N LEU A 267 10.96 11.98 -8.89
CA LEU A 267 11.80 10.99 -8.21
C LEU A 267 13.21 11.54 -7.93
N GLU A 268 13.85 12.27 -8.88
CA GLU A 268 15.13 12.96 -8.66
C GLU A 268 15.05 13.95 -7.49
N ALA A 269 14.00 14.75 -7.44
CA ALA A 269 13.78 15.70 -6.33
C ALA A 269 13.51 14.99 -5.00
N LEU A 270 12.73 13.89 -5.02
CA LEU A 270 12.44 13.10 -3.83
C LEU A 270 13.70 12.45 -3.26
N THR A 271 14.52 11.81 -4.08
CA THR A 271 15.79 11.20 -3.62
C THR A 271 16.73 12.24 -3.00
N GLY A 272 16.83 13.43 -3.59
CA GLY A 272 17.59 14.54 -3.00
C GLY A 272 17.08 15.00 -1.62
N LEU A 273 15.77 14.92 -1.36
CA LEU A 273 15.20 15.17 -0.04
C LEU A 273 15.48 14.04 0.95
N LEU A 274 15.41 12.78 0.46
CA LEU A 274 15.67 11.60 1.29
C LEU A 274 17.12 11.52 1.76
N ASP A 275 18.09 11.96 0.96
CA ASP A 275 19.52 12.03 1.33
C ASP A 275 19.78 12.88 2.57
N SER A 276 18.89 13.84 2.86
CA SER A 276 18.97 14.71 4.05
C SER A 276 18.03 14.28 5.18
N SER A 277 17.51 13.04 5.15
CA SER A 277 16.50 12.52 6.06
C SER A 277 16.95 11.23 6.78
N LYS A 278 16.08 10.65 7.61
CA LYS A 278 16.31 9.33 8.24
C LYS A 278 16.24 8.16 7.24
N ALA A 279 15.79 8.41 6.01
CA ALA A 279 15.79 7.43 4.93
C ALA A 279 17.12 7.42 4.13
N ALA A 280 18.07 8.29 4.45
CA ALA A 280 19.37 8.34 3.77
C ALA A 280 20.07 6.99 3.78
N GLY A 281 20.44 6.47 2.60
CA GLY A 281 21.03 5.15 2.43
C GLY A 281 20.08 3.96 2.61
N HIS A 282 18.79 4.20 2.77
CA HIS A 282 17.75 3.18 2.91
C HIS A 282 16.67 3.28 1.84
N TYR A 283 17.00 3.74 0.65
CA TYR A 283 16.05 3.77 -0.48
C TYR A 283 16.69 3.29 -1.77
N SER A 284 15.86 2.85 -2.69
CA SER A 284 16.27 2.38 -4.01
C SER A 284 15.21 2.71 -5.07
N ILE A 285 15.65 3.14 -6.26
CA ILE A 285 14.75 3.29 -7.42
C ILE A 285 14.47 1.92 -8.02
N ASP A 286 13.19 1.57 -8.12
CA ASP A 286 12.74 0.29 -8.63
C ASP A 286 11.61 0.48 -9.66
N ALA A 287 11.97 0.55 -10.94
CA ALA A 287 11.01 0.71 -12.03
C ALA A 287 10.05 -0.49 -12.17
N SER A 288 10.36 -1.63 -11.54
CA SER A 288 9.50 -2.81 -11.52
C SER A 288 8.45 -2.77 -10.40
N LEU A 289 8.57 -1.85 -9.43
CA LEU A 289 7.59 -1.69 -8.36
C LEU A 289 6.24 -1.26 -8.95
N ALA A 290 5.37 -2.22 -9.17
CA ALA A 290 4.04 -2.04 -9.76
C ALA A 290 2.92 -2.06 -8.71
N ARG A 291 3.29 -2.14 -7.44
CA ARG A 291 2.36 -2.24 -6.32
C ARG A 291 1.48 -1.02 -6.18
N GLY A 292 0.36 -1.27 -5.62
CA GLY A 292 -0.53 -0.25 -5.10
C GLY A 292 -1.97 -0.51 -5.50
N LEU A 293 -2.84 -0.09 -4.61
CA LEU A 293 -4.26 -0.01 -4.86
C LEU A 293 -4.50 0.98 -6.01
N GLY A 294 -5.55 0.78 -6.77
CA GLY A 294 -5.86 1.57 -7.98
C GLY A 294 -6.00 3.08 -7.79
N TYR A 295 -5.88 3.57 -6.56
CA TYR A 295 -6.01 4.99 -6.24
C TYR A 295 -4.70 5.80 -6.21
N TYR A 296 -3.50 5.19 -6.34
CA TYR A 296 -2.25 5.96 -6.37
C TYR A 296 -2.09 6.79 -7.64
N THR A 297 -1.61 8.02 -7.48
CA THR A 297 -1.53 9.04 -8.53
C THR A 297 -0.13 9.58 -8.80
N GLY A 298 0.82 9.38 -7.88
CA GLY A 298 2.18 9.92 -7.90
C GLY A 298 3.24 8.91 -7.48
N PRO A 299 4.24 9.33 -6.67
CA PRO A 299 5.23 8.44 -6.08
C PRO A 299 4.59 7.30 -5.29
N ILE A 300 5.16 6.11 -5.38
CA ILE A 300 4.78 4.89 -4.66
C ILE A 300 5.99 4.31 -3.94
N PHE A 301 5.73 3.66 -2.80
CA PHE A 301 6.76 3.21 -1.88
C PHE A 301 6.52 1.77 -1.44
N GLU A 302 7.60 1.01 -1.23
CA GLU A 302 7.53 -0.32 -0.61
C GLU A 302 8.75 -0.58 0.25
N ILE A 303 8.56 -1.05 1.50
CA ILE A 303 9.67 -1.52 2.33
C ILE A 303 9.97 -2.96 1.98
N ARG A 304 11.20 -3.23 1.58
CA ARG A 304 11.77 -4.57 1.39
C ARG A 304 12.94 -4.81 2.33
N SER A 305 13.22 -6.07 2.59
CA SER A 305 14.37 -6.51 3.40
C SER A 305 14.79 -7.89 2.92
N SER A 306 16.08 -8.17 2.97
CA SER A 306 16.59 -9.53 2.74
C SER A 306 16.21 -10.52 3.85
N ASP A 307 15.78 -10.03 5.00
CA ASP A 307 15.36 -10.84 6.15
C ASP A 307 13.92 -11.36 6.04
N PHE A 308 13.14 -10.83 5.09
CA PHE A 308 11.75 -11.24 4.89
C PHE A 308 11.37 -11.27 3.40
N SER A 309 10.94 -12.43 2.93
CA SER A 309 10.43 -12.57 1.57
C SER A 309 9.06 -11.90 1.41
N GLY A 310 9.04 -10.66 1.02
CA GLY A 310 7.84 -9.87 0.78
C GLY A 310 7.93 -8.46 1.36
N SER A 311 6.88 -7.69 1.19
CA SER A 311 6.83 -6.31 1.67
C SER A 311 6.59 -6.26 3.17
N LEU A 312 7.31 -5.38 3.87
CA LEU A 312 7.06 -5.03 5.26
C LEU A 312 6.11 -3.84 5.41
N GLY A 313 5.86 -3.11 4.33
CA GLY A 313 4.98 -1.96 4.31
C GLY A 313 4.99 -1.30 2.95
N GLY A 314 4.10 -0.34 2.74
CA GLY A 314 4.05 0.39 1.49
C GLY A 314 3.10 1.58 1.54
N GLY A 315 3.18 2.43 0.55
CA GLY A 315 2.42 3.66 0.49
C GLY A 315 2.53 4.35 -0.85
N GLY A 316 2.14 5.62 -0.87
CA GLY A 316 2.24 6.48 -2.05
C GLY A 316 1.28 7.66 -2.00
N ARG A 317 1.32 8.47 -3.05
CA ARG A 317 0.43 9.62 -3.25
C ARG A 317 -0.91 9.17 -3.83
N TYR A 318 -2.01 9.70 -3.27
CA TYR A 318 -3.39 9.32 -3.63
C TYR A 318 -4.33 10.55 -3.70
N ASP A 319 -3.99 11.52 -4.52
CA ASP A 319 -4.66 12.83 -4.59
C ASP A 319 -6.16 12.76 -4.93
N GLY A 320 -6.58 11.74 -5.70
CA GLY A 320 -7.97 11.60 -6.14
C GLY A 320 -8.92 10.96 -5.11
N LEU A 321 -8.40 10.22 -4.12
CA LEU A 321 -9.24 9.36 -3.26
C LEU A 321 -10.21 10.16 -2.37
N ILE A 322 -9.72 11.24 -1.73
CA ILE A 322 -10.57 12.09 -0.87
C ILE A 322 -11.63 12.81 -1.71
N GLY A 323 -11.29 13.18 -2.95
CA GLY A 323 -12.21 13.80 -3.89
C GLY A 323 -13.42 12.95 -4.26
N MET A 324 -13.32 11.63 -4.21
CA MET A 324 -14.45 10.72 -4.43
C MET A 324 -15.55 10.88 -3.39
N PHE A 325 -15.21 11.36 -2.19
CA PHE A 325 -16.17 11.61 -1.09
C PHE A 325 -16.57 13.07 -1.00
N LYS A 326 -15.67 14.01 -1.30
CA LYS A 326 -15.87 15.45 -1.09
C LYS A 326 -16.29 16.21 -2.36
N GLY A 327 -16.11 15.61 -3.54
CA GLY A 327 -16.35 16.28 -4.82
C GLY A 327 -15.28 17.30 -5.24
N SER A 328 -14.22 17.48 -4.44
CA SER A 328 -13.05 18.32 -4.76
C SER A 328 -11.77 17.59 -4.37
N GLU A 329 -10.75 17.65 -5.23
CA GLU A 329 -9.45 17.03 -5.01
C GLU A 329 -8.76 17.59 -3.76
N ILE A 330 -8.24 16.70 -2.92
CA ILE A 330 -7.37 17.03 -1.80
C ILE A 330 -6.12 16.16 -1.93
N PRO A 331 -4.94 16.77 -2.17
CA PRO A 331 -3.69 16.03 -2.27
C PRO A 331 -3.40 15.26 -0.99
N ALA A 332 -2.95 14.03 -1.13
CA ALA A 332 -2.62 13.17 0.00
C ALA A 332 -1.51 12.19 -0.33
N VAL A 333 -0.67 11.92 0.65
CA VAL A 333 0.35 10.87 0.62
C VAL A 333 0.38 10.15 1.95
N GLY A 334 0.58 8.85 1.93
CA GLY A 334 0.66 8.06 3.14
C GLY A 334 1.55 6.83 3.01
N PHE A 335 1.87 6.27 4.15
CA PHE A 335 2.66 5.04 4.26
C PHE A 335 2.07 4.14 5.35
N SER A 336 2.01 2.85 5.11
CA SER A 336 1.52 1.85 6.06
C SER A 336 2.59 0.82 6.35
N ILE A 337 2.95 0.63 7.63
CA ILE A 337 3.78 -0.48 8.08
C ILE A 337 2.89 -1.69 8.33
N GLY A 338 3.24 -2.83 7.76
CA GLY A 338 2.60 -4.12 7.99
C GLY A 338 3.01 -4.69 9.34
N PHE A 339 2.28 -4.35 10.38
CA PHE A 339 2.62 -4.59 11.79
C PHE A 339 2.97 -6.05 12.10
N GLU A 340 2.18 -7.00 11.61
CA GLU A 340 2.40 -8.43 11.89
C GLU A 340 3.68 -8.97 11.27
N ARG A 341 4.04 -8.47 10.09
CA ARG A 341 5.28 -8.85 9.39
C ARG A 341 6.49 -8.25 10.08
N LEU A 342 6.38 -6.99 10.49
CA LEU A 342 7.43 -6.32 11.27
C LEU A 342 7.71 -7.07 12.58
N LEU A 343 6.66 -7.41 13.36
CA LEU A 343 6.81 -8.20 14.59
C LEU A 343 7.51 -9.52 14.34
N LEU A 344 7.12 -10.24 13.28
CA LEU A 344 7.73 -11.53 12.93
C LEU A 344 9.24 -11.38 12.69
N VAL A 345 9.65 -10.37 11.92
CA VAL A 345 11.07 -10.11 11.66
C VAL A 345 11.82 -9.72 12.92
N LEU A 346 11.25 -8.85 13.75
CA LEU A 346 11.86 -8.44 15.02
C LEU A 346 12.06 -9.64 15.97
N GLU A 347 11.10 -10.57 16.03
CA GLU A 347 11.21 -11.82 16.81
C GLU A 347 12.32 -12.73 16.28
N GLU A 348 12.34 -12.98 14.96
CA GLU A 348 13.35 -13.84 14.32
C GLU A 348 14.78 -13.29 14.45
N LYS A 349 14.91 -11.98 14.54
CA LYS A 349 16.21 -11.28 14.74
C LYS A 349 16.60 -11.13 16.22
N GLY A 350 15.72 -11.49 17.14
CA GLY A 350 15.96 -11.31 18.59
C GLY A 350 16.07 -9.84 18.99
N LEU A 351 15.35 -8.93 18.32
CA LEU A 351 15.38 -7.50 18.58
C LEU A 351 14.44 -7.06 19.72
N PHE A 352 13.77 -8.01 20.35
CA PHE A 352 13.10 -7.80 21.63
C PHE A 352 14.08 -8.19 22.74
N GLY A 353 14.71 -7.21 23.40
CA GLY A 353 15.61 -7.40 24.51
C GLY A 353 14.95 -7.96 25.78
#